data_453c17d844a35417aaa4726bcd6ca8c0
#
_entry.id   453c17d844a35417aaa4726bcd6ca8c0
#
_cell.length_a   1.000
_cell.length_b   1.000
_cell.length_c   1.000
_cell.angle_alpha   90.00
_cell.angle_beta   90.00
_cell.angle_gamma   90.00
#
_symmetry.space_group_name_H-M   'P 1'
#
loop_
_entity.id
_entity.type
_entity.pdbx_description
1 polymer ?
#
loop_
_entity_poly.entity_id
_entity_poly.type
_entity_poly.pdbx_seq_one_letter_code
_entity_poly.pdbx_strand_id
1 'polypeptide(L)'
;LYNLVDIIFIGRLGGHAITGIAFNMPLFFLVLGLTMGLGTGVTASIARFIGQDNKKEADNSAEHAVFMAVIISLSLSSIGLMFGKTILALFGAEGEILSLGWEYLHVMCVGMPFMIFSGFFRSILAGEGDMKFPMMVAGLGTVLNIILDPIFIFELESYGGFGLGLGVAGAAMATVISQVIVFSVFVYMLFVKQHSYITFRLKDFSFSMDIIWDIVKVGLPASLSMVVMAIGQGVFNKILIHFSADTVAAYQIAGRIDMLVFLPIFSVAASLTTLVGMFFGAKEYDALRFTIRYGIMSAFFITVLSSTFIYFFANLAVGLFTDDE
;
A
#
# COMPACT_ATOMS: atom_id res chain seq x y z
N LEU A 1 0.22 -9.62 -1.43
CA LEU A 1 0.85 -10.87 -0.97
C LEU A 1 1.06 -10.87 0.55
N TYR A 2 1.59 -9.81 1.18
CA TYR A 2 1.72 -9.73 2.64
C TYR A 2 0.49 -10.24 3.39
N ASN A 3 -0.64 -9.55 3.25
CA ASN A 3 -1.87 -9.88 3.99
C ASN A 3 -2.39 -11.30 3.77
N LEU A 4 -2.11 -11.92 2.61
CA LEU A 4 -2.52 -13.29 2.35
C LEU A 4 -1.70 -14.29 3.17
N VAL A 5 -0.41 -14.07 3.25
CA VAL A 5 0.50 -14.93 4.00
C VAL A 5 0.28 -14.77 5.49
N ASP A 6 0.19 -13.52 5.96
CA ASP A 6 -0.13 -13.21 7.36
C ASP A 6 -1.41 -13.92 7.81
N ILE A 7 -2.50 -13.82 7.03
CA ILE A 7 -3.79 -14.46 7.36
C ILE A 7 -3.65 -15.99 7.43
N ILE A 8 -2.86 -16.62 6.55
CA ILE A 8 -2.65 -18.07 6.58
C ILE A 8 -1.94 -18.49 7.88
N PHE A 9 -0.90 -17.76 8.29
CA PHE A 9 -0.18 -18.09 9.53
C PHE A 9 -1.00 -17.74 10.78
N ILE A 10 -1.65 -16.58 10.80
CA ILE A 10 -2.49 -16.14 11.91
C ILE A 10 -3.73 -17.04 12.05
N GLY A 11 -4.25 -17.58 10.95
CA GLY A 11 -5.35 -18.54 10.96
C GLY A 11 -5.08 -19.78 11.81
N ARG A 12 -3.82 -20.16 11.95
CA ARG A 12 -3.42 -21.28 12.81
C ARG A 12 -3.42 -20.95 14.30
N LEU A 13 -3.47 -19.67 14.69
CA LEU A 13 -3.58 -19.22 16.07
C LEU A 13 -5.03 -19.27 16.59
N GLY A 14 -6.03 -19.41 15.70
CA GLY A 14 -7.44 -19.51 16.03
C GLY A 14 -8.30 -18.34 15.55
N GLY A 15 -9.62 -18.51 15.63
CA GLY A 15 -10.59 -17.54 15.09
C GLY A 15 -10.56 -16.17 15.79
N HIS A 16 -10.27 -16.12 17.09
CA HIS A 16 -10.17 -14.86 17.84
C HIS A 16 -9.00 -13.99 17.36
N ALA A 17 -7.87 -14.60 16.99
CA ALA A 17 -6.71 -13.90 16.43
C ALA A 17 -7.03 -13.26 15.07
N ILE A 18 -7.66 -14.02 14.16
CA ILE A 18 -8.12 -13.50 12.87
C ILE A 18 -9.08 -12.33 13.06
N THR A 19 -10.06 -12.49 13.95
CA THR A 19 -11.05 -11.46 14.21
C THR A 19 -10.42 -10.21 14.81
N GLY A 20 -9.50 -10.34 15.78
CA GLY A 20 -8.77 -9.22 16.35
C GLY A 20 -8.01 -8.40 15.30
N ILE A 21 -7.35 -9.07 14.33
CA ILE A 21 -6.65 -8.38 13.24
C ILE A 21 -7.64 -7.77 12.25
N ALA A 22 -8.77 -8.42 11.98
CA ALA A 22 -9.78 -7.88 11.07
C ALA A 22 -10.30 -6.50 11.51
N PHE A 23 -10.40 -6.25 12.83
CA PHE A 23 -10.77 -4.93 13.36
C PHE A 23 -9.73 -3.84 13.08
N ASN A 24 -8.49 -4.19 12.74
CA ASN A 24 -7.45 -3.24 12.34
C ASN A 24 -7.52 -2.86 10.85
N MET A 25 -8.24 -3.63 10.02
CA MET A 25 -8.29 -3.41 8.58
C MET A 25 -8.75 -2.00 8.16
N PRO A 26 -9.80 -1.41 8.78
CA PRO A 26 -10.20 -0.04 8.42
C PRO A 26 -9.09 0.99 8.64
N LEU A 27 -8.33 0.86 9.74
CA LEU A 27 -7.20 1.74 10.04
C LEU A 27 -6.06 1.53 9.04
N PHE A 28 -5.77 0.28 8.71
CA PHE A 28 -4.76 -0.05 7.71
C PHE A 28 -5.11 0.53 6.33
N PHE A 29 -6.35 0.38 5.87
CA PHE A 29 -6.80 0.96 4.60
C PHE A 29 -6.78 2.49 4.60
N LEU A 30 -7.03 3.14 5.74
CA LEU A 30 -6.89 4.59 5.86
C LEU A 30 -5.44 5.02 5.67
N VAL A 31 -4.49 4.37 6.36
CA VAL A 31 -3.05 4.66 6.22
C VAL A 31 -2.57 4.39 4.80
N LEU A 32 -2.97 3.25 4.23
CA LEU A 32 -2.63 2.88 2.86
C LEU A 32 -3.20 3.88 1.84
N GLY A 33 -4.48 4.24 1.98
CA GLY A 33 -5.15 5.21 1.12
C GLY A 33 -4.49 6.59 1.15
N LEU A 34 -4.15 7.09 2.35
CA LEU A 34 -3.42 8.34 2.50
C LEU A 34 -2.01 8.26 1.87
N THR A 35 -1.27 7.18 2.14
CA THR A 35 0.10 7.04 1.64
C THR A 35 0.13 6.90 0.12
N MET A 36 -0.74 6.08 -0.46
CA MET A 36 -0.81 5.89 -1.92
C MET A 36 -1.39 7.11 -2.64
N GLY A 37 -2.44 7.70 -2.08
CA GLY A 37 -3.07 8.86 -2.69
C GLY A 37 -2.15 10.08 -2.70
N LEU A 38 -1.60 10.47 -1.54
CA LEU A 38 -0.63 11.56 -1.47
C LEU A 38 0.65 11.23 -2.26
N GLY A 39 1.06 9.96 -2.27
CA GLY A 39 2.15 9.47 -3.10
C GLY A 39 1.92 9.73 -4.60
N THR A 40 0.68 9.58 -5.10
CA THR A 40 0.33 9.95 -6.48
C THR A 40 0.56 11.44 -6.73
N GLY A 41 0.21 12.30 -5.77
CA GLY A 41 0.49 13.75 -5.83
C GLY A 41 1.98 14.05 -5.88
N VAL A 42 2.78 13.36 -5.06
CA VAL A 42 4.25 13.47 -5.07
C VAL A 42 4.82 13.06 -6.43
N THR A 43 4.42 11.91 -6.94
CA THR A 43 4.83 11.43 -8.27
C THR A 43 4.52 12.44 -9.36
N ALA A 44 3.29 12.98 -9.38
CA ALA A 44 2.86 13.95 -10.39
C ALA A 44 3.63 15.28 -10.28
N SER A 45 3.89 15.78 -9.07
CA SER A 45 4.64 17.01 -8.84
C SER A 45 6.09 16.90 -9.30
N ILE A 46 6.79 15.83 -8.88
CA ILE A 46 8.18 15.58 -9.27
C ILE A 46 8.30 15.38 -10.79
N ALA A 47 7.45 14.53 -11.37
CA ALA A 47 7.44 14.27 -12.81
C ALA A 47 7.23 15.55 -13.61
N ARG A 48 6.35 16.45 -13.15
CA ARG A 48 6.12 17.75 -13.80
C ARG A 48 7.35 18.63 -13.76
N PHE A 49 8.04 18.75 -12.62
CA PHE A 49 9.25 19.56 -12.53
C PHE A 49 10.43 18.98 -13.33
N ILE A 50 10.55 17.66 -13.39
CA ILE A 50 11.53 16.99 -14.26
C ILE A 50 11.22 17.31 -15.74
N GLY A 51 9.94 17.24 -16.14
CA GLY A 51 9.52 17.62 -17.49
C GLY A 51 9.78 19.09 -17.84
N GLN A 52 9.82 19.98 -16.85
CA GLN A 52 10.19 21.40 -17.01
C GLN A 52 11.71 21.62 -17.06
N ASP A 53 12.52 20.57 -16.97
CA ASP A 53 13.97 20.63 -16.76
C ASP A 53 14.38 21.46 -15.53
N ASN A 54 13.50 21.52 -14.55
CA ASN A 54 13.68 22.28 -13.30
C ASN A 54 14.07 21.34 -12.16
N LYS A 55 15.35 20.91 -12.18
CA LYS A 55 15.89 20.00 -11.16
C LYS A 55 15.73 20.54 -9.74
N LYS A 56 15.94 21.86 -9.55
CA LYS A 56 15.85 22.48 -8.22
C LYS A 56 14.47 22.32 -7.61
N GLU A 57 13.41 22.57 -8.37
CA GLU A 57 12.05 22.39 -7.86
C GLU A 57 11.65 20.92 -7.74
N ALA A 58 12.21 20.03 -8.58
CA ALA A 58 12.03 18.59 -8.42
C ALA A 58 12.67 18.10 -7.11
N ASP A 59 13.91 18.51 -6.80
CA ASP A 59 14.59 18.20 -5.55
C ASP A 59 13.80 18.76 -4.35
N ASN A 60 13.37 20.03 -4.41
CA ASN A 60 12.56 20.66 -3.37
C ASN A 60 11.20 19.96 -3.17
N SER A 61 10.55 19.51 -4.25
CA SER A 61 9.31 18.73 -4.16
C SER A 61 9.50 17.38 -3.45
N ALA A 62 10.62 16.70 -3.71
CA ALA A 62 10.95 15.47 -3.00
C ALA A 62 11.25 15.71 -1.51
N GLU A 63 11.90 16.81 -1.17
CA GLU A 63 12.13 17.20 0.23
C GLU A 63 10.82 17.53 0.95
N HIS A 64 9.86 18.20 0.27
CA HIS A 64 8.51 18.40 0.81
C HIS A 64 7.77 17.08 1.00
N ALA A 65 7.94 16.11 0.10
CA ALA A 65 7.37 14.78 0.27
C ALA A 65 7.91 14.08 1.53
N VAL A 66 9.21 14.17 1.79
CA VAL A 66 9.82 13.66 3.03
C VAL A 66 9.28 14.40 4.26
N PHE A 67 9.17 15.73 4.20
CA PHE A 67 8.57 16.54 5.27
C PHE A 67 7.12 16.12 5.56
N MET A 68 6.31 15.94 4.53
CA MET A 68 4.93 15.44 4.68
C MET A 68 4.91 14.03 5.27
N ALA A 69 5.83 13.15 4.86
CA ALA A 69 5.95 11.79 5.41
C ALA A 69 6.24 11.83 6.92
N VAL A 70 7.11 12.75 7.39
CA VAL A 70 7.37 12.95 8.83
C VAL A 70 6.09 13.34 9.57
N ILE A 71 5.39 14.38 9.09
CA ILE A 71 4.19 14.87 9.76
C ILE A 71 3.11 13.80 9.81
N ILE A 72 2.82 13.18 8.68
CA ILE A 72 1.74 12.19 8.56
C ILE A 72 2.07 10.96 9.41
N SER A 73 3.30 10.45 9.32
CA SER A 73 3.69 9.26 10.06
C SER A 73 3.66 9.46 11.57
N LEU A 74 4.21 10.58 12.04
CA LEU A 74 4.20 10.90 13.47
C LEU A 74 2.78 11.16 13.99
N SER A 75 1.95 11.86 13.21
CA SER A 75 0.56 12.13 13.59
C SER A 75 -0.25 10.84 13.69
N LEU A 76 -0.21 10.00 12.65
CA LEU A 76 -0.97 8.76 12.62
C LEU A 76 -0.46 7.75 13.67
N SER A 77 0.86 7.63 13.83
CA SER A 77 1.48 6.79 14.85
C SER A 77 1.07 7.22 16.25
N SER A 78 1.15 8.52 16.54
CA SER A 78 0.76 9.07 17.85
C SER A 78 -0.73 8.90 18.13
N ILE A 79 -1.60 9.18 17.15
CA ILE A 79 -3.05 8.95 17.28
C ILE A 79 -3.35 7.47 17.51
N GLY A 80 -2.70 6.58 16.74
CA GLY A 80 -2.86 5.14 16.89
C GLY A 80 -2.41 4.63 18.26
N LEU A 81 -1.26 5.11 18.76
CA LEU A 81 -0.77 4.72 20.08
C LEU A 81 -1.63 5.25 21.22
N MET A 82 -2.13 6.49 21.11
CA MET A 82 -2.94 7.13 22.17
C MET A 82 -4.39 6.65 22.18
N PHE A 83 -4.99 6.47 21.01
CA PHE A 83 -6.43 6.22 20.88
C PHE A 83 -6.78 4.88 20.22
N GLY A 84 -5.79 4.11 19.72
CA GLY A 84 -6.03 2.90 18.94
C GLY A 84 -6.90 1.87 19.66
N LYS A 85 -6.66 1.62 20.95
CA LYS A 85 -7.49 0.71 21.74
C LYS A 85 -8.95 1.19 21.83
N THR A 86 -9.16 2.49 22.02
CA THR A 86 -10.48 3.11 22.05
C THR A 86 -11.16 3.04 20.69
N ILE A 87 -10.42 3.24 19.60
CA ILE A 87 -10.95 3.14 18.24
C ILE A 87 -11.39 1.71 17.93
N LEU A 88 -10.60 0.70 18.31
CA LEU A 88 -10.99 -0.71 18.15
C LEU A 88 -12.27 -1.04 18.95
N ALA A 89 -12.37 -0.54 20.19
CA ALA A 89 -13.57 -0.71 21.00
C ALA A 89 -14.80 -0.04 20.38
N LEU A 90 -14.65 1.17 19.78
CA LEU A 90 -15.71 1.86 19.05
C LEU A 90 -16.17 1.08 17.81
N PHE A 91 -15.28 0.32 17.19
CA PHE A 91 -15.63 -0.58 16.08
C PHE A 91 -16.32 -1.85 16.53
N GLY A 92 -16.44 -2.08 17.85
CA GLY A 92 -17.13 -3.24 18.43
C GLY A 92 -16.21 -4.38 18.85
N ALA A 93 -14.89 -4.17 18.94
CA ALA A 93 -13.99 -5.16 19.50
C ALA A 93 -14.11 -5.17 21.03
N GLU A 94 -14.32 -6.35 21.63
CA GLU A 94 -14.49 -6.55 23.08
C GLU A 94 -13.64 -7.73 23.59
N GLY A 95 -13.37 -7.75 24.88
CA GLY A 95 -12.71 -8.86 25.57
C GLY A 95 -11.36 -9.25 24.97
N GLU A 96 -11.18 -10.52 24.68
CA GLU A 96 -9.96 -11.10 24.12
C GLU A 96 -9.66 -10.55 22.70
N ILE A 97 -10.71 -10.37 21.88
CA ILE A 97 -10.58 -9.80 20.53
C ILE A 97 -9.97 -8.40 20.56
N LEU A 98 -10.43 -7.56 21.51
CA LEU A 98 -9.85 -6.22 21.70
C LEU A 98 -8.38 -6.28 22.14
N SER A 99 -8.04 -7.23 23.03
CA SER A 99 -6.66 -7.42 23.49
C SER A 99 -5.74 -7.80 22.33
N LEU A 100 -6.11 -8.84 21.57
CA LEU A 100 -5.35 -9.32 20.42
C LEU A 100 -5.25 -8.26 19.30
N GLY A 101 -6.36 -7.57 19.02
CA GLY A 101 -6.38 -6.46 18.05
C GLY A 101 -5.47 -5.31 18.48
N TRP A 102 -5.42 -4.98 19.76
CA TRP A 102 -4.54 -3.95 20.29
C TRP A 102 -3.07 -4.37 20.29
N GLU A 103 -2.75 -5.60 20.63
CA GLU A 103 -1.38 -6.14 20.54
C GLU A 103 -0.82 -6.00 19.14
N TYR A 104 -1.62 -6.31 18.12
CA TYR A 104 -1.24 -6.11 16.72
C TYR A 104 -1.08 -4.63 16.38
N LEU A 105 -2.11 -3.81 16.68
CA LEU A 105 -2.14 -2.40 16.32
C LEU A 105 -1.01 -1.61 16.95
N HIS A 106 -0.72 -1.86 18.22
CA HIS A 106 0.33 -1.17 18.96
C HIS A 106 1.70 -1.32 18.27
N VAL A 107 2.06 -2.54 17.89
CA VAL A 107 3.30 -2.83 17.17
C VAL A 107 3.29 -2.18 15.79
N MET A 108 2.18 -2.28 15.06
CA MET A 108 2.02 -1.64 13.75
C MET A 108 2.13 -0.11 13.81
N CYS A 109 1.60 0.52 14.86
CA CYS A 109 1.74 1.97 15.05
C CYS A 109 3.20 2.42 15.24
N VAL A 110 4.03 1.61 15.91
CA VAL A 110 5.48 1.86 16.03
C VAL A 110 6.18 1.69 14.66
N GLY A 111 5.72 0.73 13.86
CA GLY A 111 6.25 0.47 12.51
C GLY A 111 5.74 1.43 11.43
N MET A 112 4.65 2.15 11.69
CA MET A 112 3.95 3.00 10.72
C MET A 112 4.85 4.05 10.04
N PRO A 113 5.79 4.74 10.74
CA PRO A 113 6.71 5.64 10.09
C PRO A 113 7.49 4.98 8.95
N PHE A 114 8.04 3.79 9.15
CA PHE A 114 8.84 3.10 8.14
C PHE A 114 8.00 2.73 6.91
N MET A 115 6.74 2.35 7.11
CA MET A 115 5.80 2.05 6.02
C MET A 115 5.48 3.30 5.20
N ILE A 116 5.17 4.41 5.86
CA ILE A 116 4.80 5.67 5.20
C ILE A 116 5.99 6.23 4.44
N PHE A 117 7.18 6.30 5.06
CA PHE A 117 8.40 6.75 4.39
C PHE A 117 8.74 5.90 3.17
N SER A 118 8.65 4.57 3.28
CA SER A 118 8.88 3.66 2.15
C SER A 118 7.90 3.93 1.00
N GLY A 119 6.63 4.22 1.33
CA GLY A 119 5.62 4.61 0.34
C GLY A 119 5.95 5.92 -0.38
N PHE A 120 6.40 6.94 0.37
CA PHE A 120 6.79 8.22 -0.20
C PHE A 120 8.09 8.12 -1.02
N PHE A 121 9.10 7.36 -0.58
CA PHE A 121 10.32 7.11 -1.35
C PHE A 121 10.01 6.40 -2.68
N ARG A 122 9.11 5.40 -2.64
CA ARG A 122 8.61 4.77 -3.86
C ARG A 122 7.95 5.77 -4.80
N SER A 123 7.17 6.71 -4.27
CA SER A 123 6.49 7.74 -5.06
C SER A 123 7.46 8.77 -5.65
N ILE A 124 8.52 9.11 -4.93
CA ILE A 124 9.61 9.98 -5.42
C ILE A 124 10.31 9.31 -6.62
N LEU A 125 10.73 8.06 -6.48
CA LEU A 125 11.38 7.29 -7.54
C LEU A 125 10.44 7.08 -8.74
N ALA A 126 9.16 6.83 -8.49
CA ALA A 126 8.16 6.76 -9.55
C ALA A 126 8.05 8.09 -10.31
N GLY A 127 8.15 9.23 -9.61
CA GLY A 127 8.14 10.57 -10.22
C GLY A 127 9.30 10.82 -11.19
N GLU A 128 10.46 10.22 -10.94
CA GLU A 128 11.61 10.28 -11.87
C GLU A 128 11.59 9.17 -12.93
N GLY A 129 10.63 8.24 -12.87
CA GLY A 129 10.46 7.16 -13.84
C GLY A 129 11.08 5.82 -13.40
N ASP A 130 11.74 5.75 -12.25
CA ASP A 130 12.26 4.49 -11.74
C ASP A 130 11.17 3.71 -10.99
N MET A 131 10.54 2.78 -11.70
CA MET A 131 9.59 1.82 -11.14
C MET A 131 10.26 0.47 -10.78
N LYS A 132 11.44 0.21 -11.34
CA LYS A 132 12.08 -1.10 -11.22
C LYS A 132 12.69 -1.30 -9.84
N PHE A 133 13.43 -0.31 -9.36
CA PHE A 133 14.07 -0.40 -8.05
C PHE A 133 13.04 -0.51 -6.91
N PRO A 134 12.00 0.34 -6.82
CA PRO A 134 10.95 0.19 -5.81
C PRO A 134 10.24 -1.17 -5.84
N MET A 135 10.01 -1.73 -7.03
CA MET A 135 9.42 -3.06 -7.17
C MET A 135 10.32 -4.16 -6.58
N MET A 136 11.63 -4.10 -6.84
CA MET A 136 12.59 -5.06 -6.27
C MET A 136 12.65 -4.97 -4.74
N VAL A 137 12.65 -3.76 -4.20
CA VAL A 137 12.66 -3.53 -2.74
C VAL A 137 11.35 -4.02 -2.10
N ALA A 138 10.20 -3.78 -2.73
CA ALA A 138 8.93 -4.31 -2.26
C ALA A 138 8.90 -5.85 -2.28
N GLY A 139 9.48 -6.46 -3.32
CA GLY A 139 9.65 -7.91 -3.41
C GLY A 139 10.53 -8.46 -2.28
N LEU A 140 11.65 -7.80 -1.99
CA LEU A 140 12.51 -8.14 -0.86
C LEU A 140 11.73 -8.10 0.47
N GLY A 141 10.97 -7.02 0.70
CA GLY A 141 10.14 -6.90 1.90
C GLY A 141 9.13 -8.04 2.04
N THR A 142 8.48 -8.43 0.93
CA THR A 142 7.53 -9.54 0.92
C THR A 142 8.20 -10.87 1.28
N VAL A 143 9.35 -11.16 0.70
CA VAL A 143 10.10 -12.39 0.99
C VAL A 143 10.56 -12.42 2.45
N LEU A 144 11.06 -11.29 2.96
CA LEU A 144 11.45 -11.18 4.37
C LEU A 144 10.29 -11.44 5.32
N ASN A 145 9.13 -10.84 5.06
CA ASN A 145 7.94 -11.06 5.88
C ASN A 145 7.52 -12.54 5.88
N ILE A 146 7.43 -13.19 4.72
CA ILE A 146 7.12 -14.63 4.60
C ILE A 146 8.07 -15.51 5.44
N ILE A 147 9.36 -15.14 5.51
CA ILE A 147 10.36 -15.87 6.29
C ILE A 147 10.23 -15.58 7.79
N LEU A 148 9.96 -14.30 8.13
CA LEU A 148 9.92 -13.87 9.52
C LEU A 148 8.62 -14.26 10.24
N ASP A 149 7.49 -14.30 9.53
CA ASP A 149 6.19 -14.64 10.12
C ASP A 149 6.22 -15.94 10.93
N PRO A 150 6.60 -17.11 10.38
CA PRO A 150 6.61 -18.34 11.15
C PRO A 150 7.58 -18.30 12.33
N ILE A 151 8.68 -17.55 12.22
CA ILE A 151 9.68 -17.42 13.29
C ILE A 151 9.14 -16.62 14.47
N PHE A 152 8.38 -15.56 14.20
CA PHE A 152 7.86 -14.69 15.24
C PHE A 152 6.51 -15.16 15.81
N ILE A 153 5.67 -15.81 14.99
CA ILE A 153 4.32 -16.20 15.36
C ILE A 153 4.29 -17.46 16.23
N PHE A 154 5.03 -18.50 15.82
CA PHE A 154 4.92 -19.85 16.41
C PHE A 154 5.96 -20.11 17.49
N GLU A 155 5.66 -21.08 18.38
CA GLU A 155 6.58 -21.54 19.41
C GLU A 155 7.69 -22.44 18.85
N LEU A 156 8.83 -22.52 19.56
CA LEU A 156 10.03 -23.26 19.18
C LEU A 156 9.75 -24.73 18.79
N GLU A 157 8.84 -25.39 19.50
CA GLU A 157 8.53 -26.82 19.31
C GLU A 157 7.75 -27.09 18.03
N SER A 158 6.96 -26.12 17.55
CA SER A 158 6.08 -26.28 16.38
C SER A 158 6.81 -26.18 15.04
N TYR A 159 8.00 -25.61 15.00
CA TYR A 159 8.77 -25.32 13.76
C TYR A 159 10.25 -25.68 13.86
N GLY A 160 10.57 -26.89 14.28
CA GLY A 160 11.93 -27.41 14.22
C GLY A 160 12.97 -26.66 15.06
N GLY A 161 12.56 -26.01 16.13
CA GLY A 161 13.45 -25.33 17.08
C GLY A 161 13.68 -23.84 16.82
N PHE A 162 12.94 -23.20 15.90
CA PHE A 162 13.09 -21.78 15.54
C PHE A 162 11.77 -21.03 15.63
N GLY A 163 11.34 -20.64 16.81
CA GLY A 163 10.13 -19.84 16.96
C GLY A 163 10.11 -19.07 18.26
N LEU A 164 9.57 -17.85 18.24
CA LEU A 164 9.50 -16.96 19.40
C LEU A 164 8.18 -17.04 20.15
N GLY A 165 7.13 -17.66 19.55
CA GLY A 165 5.82 -17.85 20.18
C GLY A 165 5.07 -16.56 20.51
N LEU A 166 5.33 -15.47 19.78
CA LEU A 166 4.74 -14.16 20.07
C LEU A 166 3.30 -14.00 19.52
N GLY A 167 2.76 -15.02 18.87
CA GLY A 167 1.39 -15.00 18.36
C GLY A 167 1.10 -13.82 17.44
N VAL A 168 0.01 -13.12 17.72
CA VAL A 168 -0.46 -11.98 16.92
C VAL A 168 0.52 -10.80 16.93
N ALA A 169 1.16 -10.52 18.07
CA ALA A 169 2.22 -9.52 18.15
C ALA A 169 3.42 -9.89 17.28
N GLY A 170 3.73 -11.20 17.18
CA GLY A 170 4.79 -11.72 16.33
C GLY A 170 4.57 -11.42 14.84
N ALA A 171 3.36 -11.59 14.34
CA ALA A 171 3.00 -11.23 12.98
C ALA A 171 3.23 -9.73 12.70
N ALA A 172 2.78 -8.87 13.62
CA ALA A 172 3.02 -7.42 13.50
C ALA A 172 4.53 -7.10 13.53
N MET A 173 5.31 -7.76 14.41
CA MET A 173 6.77 -7.56 14.47
C MET A 173 7.47 -7.99 13.18
N ALA A 174 7.11 -9.14 12.62
CA ALA A 174 7.68 -9.61 11.34
C ALA A 174 7.44 -8.60 10.21
N THR A 175 6.20 -8.07 10.14
CA THR A 175 5.84 -7.01 9.19
C THR A 175 6.66 -5.73 9.43
N VAL A 176 6.75 -5.24 10.67
CA VAL A 176 7.50 -4.03 11.01
C VAL A 176 8.99 -4.19 10.71
N ILE A 177 9.61 -5.30 11.09
CA ILE A 177 11.03 -5.56 10.80
C ILE A 177 11.29 -5.59 9.30
N SER A 178 10.43 -6.25 8.53
CA SER A 178 10.51 -6.24 7.06
C SER A 178 10.43 -4.82 6.50
N GLN A 179 9.55 -3.98 7.03
CA GLN A 179 9.42 -2.58 6.62
C GLN A 179 10.61 -1.71 7.04
N VAL A 180 11.20 -1.96 8.22
CA VAL A 180 12.45 -1.30 8.65
C VAL A 180 13.60 -1.63 7.68
N ILE A 181 13.71 -2.88 7.25
CA ILE A 181 14.72 -3.28 6.28
C ILE A 181 14.46 -2.62 4.92
N VAL A 182 13.22 -2.64 4.43
CA VAL A 182 12.80 -1.95 3.20
C VAL A 182 13.14 -0.46 3.26
N PHE A 183 12.77 0.22 4.35
CA PHE A 183 13.09 1.62 4.59
C PHE A 183 14.60 1.86 4.58
N SER A 184 15.37 1.00 5.27
CA SER A 184 16.83 1.12 5.33
C SER A 184 17.49 0.96 3.96
N VAL A 185 16.97 0.08 3.11
CA VAL A 185 17.41 -0.07 1.71
C VAL A 185 17.12 1.20 0.91
N PHE A 186 15.93 1.78 1.04
CA PHE A 186 15.62 3.06 0.38
C PHE A 186 16.55 4.17 0.85
N VAL A 187 16.74 4.32 2.16
CA VAL A 187 17.65 5.34 2.73
C VAL A 187 19.08 5.15 2.21
N TYR A 188 19.59 3.93 2.23
CA TYR A 188 20.94 3.62 1.73
C TYR A 188 21.08 3.98 0.25
N MET A 189 20.11 3.60 -0.59
CA MET A 189 20.20 3.83 -2.03
C MET A 189 20.01 5.30 -2.38
N LEU A 190 19.10 6.01 -1.73
CA LEU A 190 18.82 7.42 -2.03
C LEU A 190 19.91 8.34 -1.47
N PHE A 191 20.33 8.15 -0.21
CA PHE A 191 21.22 9.10 0.48
C PHE A 191 22.70 8.71 0.41
N VAL A 192 23.04 7.42 0.36
CA VAL A 192 24.44 6.95 0.33
C VAL A 192 24.90 6.65 -1.09
N LYS A 193 24.13 5.85 -1.85
CA LYS A 193 24.47 5.48 -3.23
C LYS A 193 24.07 6.54 -4.26
N GLN A 194 23.22 7.50 -3.89
CA GLN A 194 22.71 8.53 -4.80
C GLN A 194 22.16 7.93 -6.10
N HIS A 195 21.40 6.87 -5.98
CA HIS A 195 20.82 6.15 -7.12
C HIS A 195 19.75 6.95 -7.87
N SER A 196 19.17 7.96 -7.21
CA SER A 196 18.08 8.79 -7.71
C SER A 196 18.62 9.99 -8.50
N TYR A 197 17.84 10.44 -9.50
CA TYR A 197 18.05 11.74 -10.12
C TYR A 197 17.87 12.88 -9.11
N ILE A 198 16.97 12.69 -8.15
CA ILE A 198 16.71 13.64 -7.06
C ILE A 198 17.88 13.67 -6.08
N THR A 199 18.25 14.88 -5.68
CA THR A 199 19.33 15.11 -4.71
C THR A 199 18.76 15.76 -3.45
N PHE A 200 18.85 15.06 -2.34
CA PHE A 200 18.39 15.58 -1.04
C PHE A 200 19.47 16.46 -0.41
N ARG A 201 19.22 17.77 -0.32
CA ARG A 201 20.14 18.76 0.28
C ARG A 201 19.36 19.64 1.24
N LEU A 202 19.30 19.25 2.51
CA LEU A 202 18.59 20.01 3.55
C LEU A 202 18.99 21.51 3.64
N LYS A 203 20.17 21.87 3.13
CA LYS A 203 20.63 23.27 3.09
C LYS A 203 19.91 24.09 2.02
N ASP A 204 19.44 23.45 0.97
CA ASP A 204 18.78 24.08 -0.16
C ASP A 204 17.25 24.00 -0.05
N PHE A 205 16.75 23.36 1.02
CA PHE A 205 15.32 23.24 1.30
C PHE A 205 14.67 24.60 1.47
N SER A 206 13.70 24.86 0.61
CA SER A 206 12.89 26.08 0.68
C SER A 206 11.43 25.69 0.87
N PHE A 207 10.89 25.93 2.06
CA PHE A 207 9.51 25.63 2.35
C PHE A 207 8.57 26.40 1.40
N SER A 208 7.71 25.68 0.70
CA SER A 208 6.74 26.23 -0.24
C SER A 208 5.37 25.60 -0.04
N MET A 209 4.40 26.42 0.35
CA MET A 209 3.01 25.97 0.49
C MET A 209 2.41 25.60 -0.88
N ASP A 210 2.90 26.20 -1.96
CA ASP A 210 2.44 25.91 -3.32
C ASP A 210 2.78 24.45 -3.72
N ILE A 211 3.99 23.98 -3.37
CA ILE A 211 4.37 22.57 -3.61
C ILE A 211 3.50 21.62 -2.80
N ILE A 212 3.29 21.92 -1.51
CA ILE A 212 2.41 21.12 -0.66
C ILE A 212 1.00 21.09 -1.26
N TRP A 213 0.49 22.26 -1.68
CA TRP A 213 -0.84 22.36 -2.27
C TRP A 213 -0.96 21.58 -3.58
N ASP A 214 0.05 21.64 -4.44
CA ASP A 214 0.10 20.86 -5.68
C ASP A 214 0.07 19.34 -5.40
N ILE A 215 0.82 18.87 -4.40
CA ILE A 215 0.79 17.47 -3.97
C ILE A 215 -0.59 17.09 -3.42
N VAL A 216 -1.13 17.91 -2.51
CA VAL A 216 -2.42 17.64 -1.85
C VAL A 216 -3.58 17.71 -2.83
N LYS A 217 -3.57 18.67 -3.76
CA LYS A 217 -4.63 18.83 -4.78
C LYS A 217 -4.82 17.60 -5.66
N VAL A 218 -3.74 16.89 -5.96
CA VAL A 218 -3.79 15.63 -6.71
C VAL A 218 -3.97 14.43 -5.77
N GLY A 219 -3.23 14.42 -4.67
CA GLY A 219 -3.16 13.29 -3.76
C GLY A 219 -4.42 13.09 -2.91
N LEU A 220 -5.05 14.16 -2.43
CA LEU A 220 -6.24 14.05 -1.58
C LEU A 220 -7.44 13.44 -2.30
N PRO A 221 -7.80 13.84 -3.54
CA PRO A 221 -8.85 13.15 -4.29
C PRO A 221 -8.53 11.68 -4.55
N ALA A 222 -7.27 11.35 -4.82
CA ALA A 222 -6.84 9.96 -4.99
C ALA A 222 -6.99 9.15 -3.70
N SER A 223 -6.63 9.74 -2.54
CA SER A 223 -6.86 9.12 -1.22
C SER A 223 -8.36 8.90 -0.94
N LEU A 224 -9.18 9.91 -1.20
CA LEU A 224 -10.64 9.83 -1.01
C LEU A 224 -11.28 8.74 -1.88
N SER A 225 -10.80 8.56 -3.11
CA SER A 225 -11.29 7.48 -3.99
C SER A 225 -11.10 6.11 -3.36
N MET A 226 -9.99 5.85 -2.68
CA MET A 226 -9.75 4.58 -1.97
C MET A 226 -10.68 4.41 -0.77
N VAL A 227 -10.94 5.50 -0.03
CA VAL A 227 -11.89 5.46 1.11
C VAL A 227 -13.32 5.19 0.59
N VAL A 228 -13.73 5.83 -0.49
CA VAL A 228 -15.05 5.60 -1.10
C VAL A 228 -15.19 4.16 -1.59
N MET A 229 -14.15 3.59 -2.22
CA MET A 229 -14.13 2.18 -2.61
C MET A 229 -14.29 1.25 -1.40
N ALA A 230 -13.57 1.51 -0.29
CA ALA A 230 -13.65 0.71 0.92
C ALA A 230 -15.05 0.76 1.56
N ILE A 231 -15.66 1.95 1.61
CA ILE A 231 -17.05 2.12 2.09
C ILE A 231 -18.02 1.39 1.17
N GLY A 232 -17.87 1.55 -0.15
CA GLY A 232 -18.68 0.86 -1.15
C GLY A 232 -18.66 -0.65 -0.99
N GLN A 233 -17.48 -1.22 -0.78
CA GLN A 233 -17.31 -2.64 -0.48
C GLN A 233 -18.07 -3.06 0.78
N GLY A 234 -17.97 -2.27 1.86
CA GLY A 234 -18.68 -2.54 3.11
C GLY A 234 -20.20 -2.51 2.95
N VAL A 235 -20.72 -1.50 2.23
CA VAL A 235 -22.16 -1.39 1.92
C VAL A 235 -22.62 -2.58 1.08
N PHE A 236 -21.85 -2.96 0.07
CA PHE A 236 -22.17 -4.09 -0.79
C PHE A 236 -22.21 -5.41 0.00
N ASN A 237 -21.22 -5.67 0.85
CA ASN A 237 -21.22 -6.83 1.74
C ASN A 237 -22.45 -6.85 2.67
N LYS A 238 -22.84 -5.68 3.21
CA LYS A 238 -24.05 -5.55 4.04
C LYS A 238 -25.33 -5.88 3.28
N ILE A 239 -25.39 -5.59 1.99
CA ILE A 239 -26.52 -5.97 1.14
C ILE A 239 -26.49 -7.48 0.87
N LEU A 240 -25.35 -8.04 0.53
CA LEU A 240 -25.19 -9.45 0.17
C LEU A 240 -25.52 -10.40 1.34
N ILE A 241 -25.18 -10.01 2.58
CA ILE A 241 -25.45 -10.85 3.76
C ILE A 241 -26.95 -11.06 4.02
N HIS A 242 -27.82 -10.17 3.51
CA HIS A 242 -29.27 -10.37 3.58
C HIS A 242 -29.76 -11.53 2.71
N PHE A 243 -28.98 -11.97 1.74
CA PHE A 243 -29.31 -13.13 0.92
C PHE A 243 -28.78 -14.42 1.56
N SER A 244 -27.47 -14.50 1.78
CA SER A 244 -26.83 -15.59 2.54
C SER A 244 -25.36 -15.27 2.85
N ALA A 245 -24.77 -15.99 3.80
CA ALA A 245 -23.35 -15.94 4.07
C ALA A 245 -22.53 -16.47 2.87
N ASP A 246 -23.03 -17.49 2.17
CA ASP A 246 -22.40 -18.07 1.00
C ASP A 246 -22.33 -17.08 -0.17
N THR A 247 -23.36 -16.23 -0.32
CA THR A 247 -23.34 -15.13 -1.32
C THR A 247 -22.21 -14.15 -1.05
N VAL A 248 -21.94 -13.83 0.22
CA VAL A 248 -20.80 -12.96 0.60
C VAL A 248 -19.49 -13.67 0.30
N ALA A 249 -19.37 -14.96 0.65
CA ALA A 249 -18.16 -15.73 0.38
C ALA A 249 -17.86 -15.83 -1.12
N ALA A 250 -18.85 -16.16 -1.94
CA ALA A 250 -18.73 -16.21 -3.39
C ALA A 250 -18.29 -14.84 -3.98
N TYR A 251 -18.88 -13.75 -3.51
CA TYR A 251 -18.48 -12.40 -3.93
C TYR A 251 -17.04 -12.06 -3.55
N GLN A 252 -16.59 -12.46 -2.36
CA GLN A 252 -15.22 -12.25 -1.93
C GLN A 252 -14.22 -13.05 -2.76
N ILE A 253 -14.56 -14.29 -3.15
CA ILE A 253 -13.74 -15.09 -4.05
C ILE A 253 -13.65 -14.42 -5.43
N ALA A 254 -14.80 -14.01 -5.99
CA ALA A 254 -14.84 -13.27 -7.26
C ALA A 254 -13.98 -12.01 -7.21
N GLY A 255 -14.07 -11.23 -6.12
CA GLY A 255 -13.25 -10.02 -5.92
C GLY A 255 -11.73 -10.29 -5.89
N ARG A 256 -11.29 -11.46 -5.42
CA ARG A 256 -9.88 -11.86 -5.47
C ARG A 256 -9.42 -12.14 -6.90
N ILE A 257 -10.28 -12.74 -7.71
CA ILE A 257 -10.02 -12.98 -9.14
C ILE A 257 -9.98 -11.65 -9.89
N ASP A 258 -10.94 -10.75 -9.63
CA ASP A 258 -10.95 -9.40 -10.21
C ASP A 258 -9.68 -8.62 -9.89
N MET A 259 -9.14 -8.75 -8.68
CA MET A 259 -7.89 -8.10 -8.29
C MET A 259 -6.72 -8.46 -9.21
N LEU A 260 -6.67 -9.70 -9.73
CA LEU A 260 -5.63 -10.13 -10.68
C LEU A 260 -5.75 -9.37 -12.02
N VAL A 261 -6.97 -9.03 -12.45
CA VAL A 261 -7.22 -8.20 -13.64
C VAL A 261 -6.82 -6.76 -13.40
N PHE A 262 -7.08 -6.23 -12.19
CA PHE A 262 -6.77 -4.85 -11.85
C PHE A 262 -5.27 -4.56 -11.71
N LEU A 263 -4.44 -5.54 -11.30
CA LEU A 263 -3.00 -5.33 -11.10
C LEU A 263 -2.27 -4.73 -12.32
N PRO A 264 -2.42 -5.27 -13.55
CA PRO A 264 -1.80 -4.67 -14.74
C PRO A 264 -2.36 -3.28 -15.05
N ILE A 265 -3.65 -3.04 -14.80
CA ILE A 265 -4.29 -1.74 -15.03
C ILE A 265 -3.72 -0.68 -14.08
N PHE A 266 -3.55 -1.01 -12.79
CA PHE A 266 -2.89 -0.12 -11.83
C PHE A 266 -1.44 0.19 -12.24
N SER A 267 -0.73 -0.78 -12.83
CA SER A 267 0.64 -0.56 -13.32
C SER A 267 0.66 0.42 -14.50
N VAL A 268 -0.29 0.31 -15.43
CA VAL A 268 -0.45 1.28 -16.53
C VAL A 268 -0.80 2.67 -15.98
N ALA A 269 -1.74 2.75 -15.03
CA ALA A 269 -2.13 4.03 -14.42
C ALA A 269 -0.97 4.71 -13.69
N ALA A 270 -0.17 3.95 -12.95
CA ALA A 270 1.02 4.48 -12.27
C ALA A 270 2.05 5.03 -13.28
N SER A 271 2.33 4.29 -14.36
CA SER A 271 3.23 4.74 -15.42
C SER A 271 2.70 5.98 -16.13
N LEU A 272 1.38 6.06 -16.38
CA LEU A 272 0.74 7.24 -16.96
C LEU A 272 0.88 8.46 -16.07
N THR A 273 0.78 8.33 -14.76
CA THR A 273 0.95 9.47 -13.83
C THR A 273 2.30 10.14 -14.04
N THR A 274 3.37 9.35 -14.15
CA THR A 274 4.72 9.86 -14.37
C THR A 274 4.87 10.47 -15.76
N LEU A 275 4.53 9.73 -16.83
CA LEU A 275 4.72 10.19 -18.21
C LEU A 275 3.88 11.43 -18.52
N VAL A 276 2.62 11.46 -18.09
CA VAL A 276 1.73 12.62 -18.26
C VAL A 276 2.29 13.82 -17.50
N GLY A 277 2.79 13.62 -16.27
CA GLY A 277 3.46 14.68 -15.51
C GLY A 277 4.65 15.27 -16.25
N MET A 278 5.54 14.43 -16.78
CA MET A 278 6.71 14.85 -17.54
C MET A 278 6.33 15.60 -18.82
N PHE A 279 5.47 15.05 -19.67
CA PHE A 279 5.07 15.71 -20.91
C PHE A 279 4.28 16.99 -20.69
N PHE A 280 3.46 17.03 -19.63
CA PHE A 280 2.78 18.27 -19.23
C PHE A 280 3.77 19.34 -18.79
N GLY A 281 4.78 18.96 -18.00
CA GLY A 281 5.86 19.86 -17.59
C GLY A 281 6.65 20.39 -18.77
N ALA A 282 7.00 19.51 -19.72
CA ALA A 282 7.72 19.86 -20.95
C ALA A 282 6.88 20.66 -21.96
N LYS A 283 5.56 20.84 -21.72
CA LYS A 283 4.58 21.44 -22.64
C LYS A 283 4.45 20.68 -23.97
N GLU A 284 4.84 19.41 -24.00
CA GLU A 284 4.71 18.51 -25.15
C GLU A 284 3.31 17.89 -25.21
N TYR A 285 2.31 18.70 -25.53
CA TYR A 285 0.90 18.29 -25.49
C TYR A 285 0.52 17.20 -26.49
N ASP A 286 1.24 17.08 -27.61
CA ASP A 286 0.98 16.01 -28.59
C ASP A 286 1.50 14.67 -28.07
N ALA A 287 2.69 14.63 -27.48
CA ALA A 287 3.22 13.44 -26.79
C ALA A 287 2.33 13.05 -25.61
N LEU A 288 1.85 14.03 -24.84
CA LEU A 288 0.92 13.82 -23.74
C LEU A 288 -0.38 13.16 -24.22
N ARG A 289 -1.03 13.69 -25.27
CA ARG A 289 -2.27 13.11 -25.83
C ARG A 289 -2.04 11.70 -26.37
N PHE A 290 -0.92 11.49 -27.06
CA PHE A 290 -0.55 10.18 -27.56
C PHE A 290 -0.38 9.18 -26.40
N THR A 291 0.35 9.57 -25.36
CA THR A 291 0.60 8.73 -24.16
C THR A 291 -0.69 8.36 -23.45
N ILE A 292 -1.60 9.31 -23.23
CA ILE A 292 -2.92 9.03 -22.63
C ILE A 292 -3.70 8.05 -23.49
N ARG A 293 -3.78 8.29 -24.82
CA ARG A 293 -4.51 7.43 -25.74
C ARG A 293 -3.92 6.01 -25.76
N TYR A 294 -2.60 5.91 -25.82
CA TYR A 294 -1.89 4.63 -25.81
C TYR A 294 -2.14 3.88 -24.49
N GLY A 295 -2.06 4.57 -23.36
CA GLY A 295 -2.32 3.98 -22.04
C GLY A 295 -3.76 3.48 -21.89
N ILE A 296 -4.75 4.26 -22.36
CA ILE A 296 -6.16 3.84 -22.36
C ILE A 296 -6.35 2.60 -23.24
N MET A 297 -5.78 2.60 -24.45
CA MET A 297 -5.86 1.45 -25.35
C MET A 297 -5.17 0.22 -24.76
N SER A 298 -3.99 0.39 -24.17
CA SER A 298 -3.28 -0.71 -23.51
C SER A 298 -4.09 -1.31 -22.36
N ALA A 299 -4.65 -0.44 -21.49
CA ALA A 299 -5.51 -0.88 -20.40
C ALA A 299 -6.76 -1.60 -20.93
N PHE A 300 -7.38 -1.10 -22.00
CA PHE A 300 -8.53 -1.73 -22.65
C PHE A 300 -8.19 -3.14 -23.17
N PHE A 301 -7.09 -3.28 -23.91
CA PHE A 301 -6.68 -4.59 -24.43
C PHE A 301 -6.31 -5.57 -23.32
N ILE A 302 -5.60 -5.11 -22.29
CA ILE A 302 -5.27 -5.93 -21.12
C ILE A 302 -6.54 -6.41 -20.44
N THR A 303 -7.50 -5.50 -20.21
CA THR A 303 -8.78 -5.85 -19.58
C THR A 303 -9.55 -6.86 -20.40
N VAL A 304 -9.70 -6.63 -21.70
CA VAL A 304 -10.41 -7.57 -22.61
C VAL A 304 -9.75 -8.94 -22.60
N LEU A 305 -8.41 -8.99 -22.71
CA LEU A 305 -7.67 -10.24 -22.72
C LEU A 305 -7.83 -10.99 -21.39
N SER A 306 -7.62 -10.30 -20.27
CA SER A 306 -7.73 -10.88 -18.92
C SER A 306 -9.16 -11.34 -18.63
N SER A 307 -10.16 -10.52 -18.93
CA SER A 307 -11.58 -10.88 -18.73
C SER A 307 -12.01 -12.05 -19.61
N THR A 308 -11.53 -12.10 -20.86
CA THR A 308 -11.78 -13.22 -21.76
C THR A 308 -11.14 -14.50 -21.21
N PHE A 309 -9.91 -14.42 -20.74
CA PHE A 309 -9.23 -15.55 -20.11
C PHE A 309 -10.01 -16.07 -18.90
N ILE A 310 -10.39 -15.17 -17.99
CA ILE A 310 -11.18 -15.55 -16.79
C ILE A 310 -12.54 -16.15 -17.20
N TYR A 311 -13.21 -15.61 -18.21
CA TYR A 311 -14.49 -16.13 -18.67
C TYR A 311 -14.38 -17.59 -19.12
N PHE A 312 -13.36 -17.93 -19.90
CA PHE A 312 -13.17 -19.30 -20.37
C PHE A 312 -12.63 -20.27 -19.29
N PHE A 313 -11.90 -19.76 -18.31
CA PHE A 313 -11.27 -20.54 -17.24
C PHE A 313 -11.88 -20.24 -15.86
N ALA A 314 -13.13 -19.77 -15.80
CA ALA A 314 -13.79 -19.38 -14.55
C ALA A 314 -13.80 -20.53 -13.53
N ASN A 315 -14.17 -21.73 -13.94
CA ASN A 315 -14.22 -22.90 -13.06
C ASN A 315 -12.83 -23.27 -12.51
N LEU A 316 -11.79 -23.15 -13.33
CA LEU A 316 -10.41 -23.37 -12.88
C LEU A 316 -9.96 -22.29 -11.89
N ALA A 317 -10.31 -21.02 -12.15
CA ALA A 317 -9.96 -19.91 -11.30
C ALA A 317 -10.65 -19.97 -9.94
N VAL A 318 -11.93 -20.34 -9.91
CA VAL A 318 -12.71 -20.53 -8.67
C VAL A 318 -12.23 -21.75 -7.91
N GLY A 319 -11.97 -22.88 -8.59
CA GLY A 319 -11.46 -24.11 -7.98
C GLY A 319 -10.08 -24.00 -7.32
N LEU A 320 -9.34 -22.87 -7.53
CA LEU A 320 -8.12 -22.58 -6.77
C LEU A 320 -8.43 -22.04 -5.34
N PHE A 321 -9.67 -21.62 -5.08
CA PHE A 321 -10.06 -20.98 -3.82
C PHE A 321 -11.08 -21.80 -3.01
N THR A 322 -11.82 -22.68 -3.67
CA THR A 322 -12.83 -23.53 -3.02
C THR A 322 -12.99 -24.83 -3.79
N ASP A 323 -13.23 -25.93 -3.04
CA ASP A 323 -13.58 -27.23 -3.56
C ASP A 323 -15.12 -27.44 -3.61
N ASP A 324 -15.90 -26.44 -3.13
CA ASP A 324 -17.37 -26.48 -3.19
C ASP A 324 -17.86 -26.07 -4.59
N GLU A 325 -18.74 -26.89 -5.19
CA GLU A 325 -19.39 -26.64 -6.48
C GLU A 325 -20.46 -25.55 -6.42
#